data_447730936981f20f91cf5a6b4868039c
#
_entry.id   447730936981f20f91cf5a6b4868039c
#
_cell.length_a   1.000
_cell.length_b   1.000
_cell.length_c   1.000
_cell.angle_alpha   90.00
_cell.angle_beta   90.00
_cell.angle_gamma   90.00
#
_symmetry.space_group_name_H-M   'P 1'
#
loop_
_entity.id
_entity.type
_entity.pdbx_description
1 polymer ?
#
loop_
_entity_poly.entity_id
_entity_poly.type
_entity_poly.pdbx_seq_one_letter_code
_entity_poly.pdbx_strand_id
1 'polypeptide(L)'
;MAALFIASLVAALVLVHKPLGDHMHRVYAGARHSAVERAIYRLLGVRPDVEQRWGVYARGLLAFSAVSILFLYGLQRLQDKLFLSLGLGPVPDHIAWNTAVSFVTNTNWQAYSGESTMGHLVQMSGLAVQNFVSAAVGMAVAIALVRGFARRGSETIGNFWADLVRGTIRILLPIALD
;
A
#
# COMPACT_ATOMS: atom_id res chain seq x y z
N MET A 1 -15.87 30.68 8.32
CA MET A 1 -14.63 29.91 8.08
C MET A 1 -14.90 28.42 7.92
N ALA A 2 -15.46 27.71 8.91
CA ALA A 2 -15.74 26.26 8.81
C ALA A 2 -16.65 25.87 7.63
N ALA A 3 -17.74 26.60 7.39
CA ALA A 3 -18.64 26.33 6.26
C ALA A 3 -17.96 26.49 4.89
N LEU A 4 -17.08 27.47 4.73
CA LEU A 4 -16.32 27.68 3.51
C LEU A 4 -15.32 26.52 3.28
N PHE A 5 -14.65 26.06 4.33
CA PHE A 5 -13.75 24.92 4.27
C PHE A 5 -14.49 23.63 3.89
N ILE A 6 -15.64 23.35 4.52
CA ILE A 6 -16.47 22.17 4.17
C ILE A 6 -16.96 22.28 2.72
N ALA A 7 -17.46 23.45 2.30
CA ALA A 7 -17.93 23.66 0.93
C ALA A 7 -16.81 23.46 -0.11
N SER A 8 -15.60 23.97 0.16
CA SER A 8 -14.44 23.77 -0.74
C SER A 8 -14.03 22.30 -0.82
N LEU A 9 -14.03 21.56 0.30
CA LEU A 9 -13.74 20.13 0.32
C LEU A 9 -14.78 19.35 -0.50
N VAL A 10 -16.07 19.60 -0.29
CA VAL A 10 -17.14 18.95 -1.05
C VAL A 10 -17.04 19.29 -2.52
N ALA A 11 -16.80 20.55 -2.89
CA ALA A 11 -16.59 20.94 -4.28
C ALA A 11 -15.41 20.22 -4.93
N ALA A 12 -14.27 20.13 -4.24
CA ALA A 12 -13.10 19.40 -4.72
C ALA A 12 -13.41 17.91 -4.94
N LEU A 13 -14.08 17.26 -4.00
CA LEU A 13 -14.51 15.86 -4.14
C LEU A 13 -15.45 15.66 -5.34
N VAL A 14 -16.42 16.56 -5.53
CA VAL A 14 -17.36 16.54 -6.67
C VAL A 14 -16.63 16.72 -8.00
N LEU A 15 -15.61 17.55 -8.05
CA LEU A 15 -14.82 17.76 -9.29
C LEU A 15 -13.91 16.58 -9.61
N VAL A 16 -13.30 15.96 -8.60
CA VAL A 16 -12.28 14.93 -8.79
C VAL A 16 -12.85 13.52 -8.90
N HIS A 17 -14.04 13.23 -8.32
CA HIS A 17 -14.55 11.85 -8.23
C HIS A 17 -14.69 11.15 -9.58
N LYS A 18 -15.17 11.84 -10.60
CA LYS A 18 -15.39 11.25 -11.92
C LYS A 18 -14.07 11.01 -12.68
N PRO A 19 -13.17 12.00 -12.89
CA PRO A 19 -11.91 11.75 -13.58
C PRO A 19 -11.03 10.73 -12.86
N LEU A 20 -10.98 10.76 -11.52
CA LEU A 20 -10.23 9.78 -10.74
C LEU A 20 -10.86 8.39 -10.82
N GLY A 21 -12.18 8.27 -10.69
CA GLY A 21 -12.89 7.01 -10.81
C GLY A 21 -12.73 6.38 -12.19
N ASP A 22 -12.84 7.15 -13.27
CA ASP A 22 -12.61 6.70 -14.64
C ASP A 22 -11.15 6.25 -14.85
N HIS A 23 -10.18 6.94 -14.23
CA HIS A 23 -8.78 6.53 -14.26
C HIS A 23 -8.56 5.20 -13.52
N MET A 24 -9.04 5.08 -12.29
CA MET A 24 -8.97 3.86 -11.51
C MET A 24 -9.62 2.67 -12.23
N HIS A 25 -10.81 2.89 -12.82
CA HIS A 25 -11.46 1.86 -13.60
C HIS A 25 -10.57 1.38 -14.75
N ARG A 26 -10.00 2.28 -15.54
CA ARG A 26 -9.07 1.93 -16.65
C ARG A 26 -7.84 1.18 -16.17
N VAL A 27 -7.29 1.54 -14.99
CA VAL A 27 -6.13 0.87 -14.41
C VAL A 27 -6.46 -0.56 -14.00
N TYR A 28 -7.57 -0.76 -13.29
CA TYR A 28 -7.91 -2.06 -12.72
C TYR A 28 -8.66 -3.01 -13.67
N ALA A 29 -9.40 -2.47 -14.64
CA ALA A 29 -10.10 -3.26 -15.65
C ALA A 29 -9.26 -3.54 -16.91
N GLY A 30 -8.17 -2.80 -17.12
CA GLY A 30 -7.34 -2.93 -18.32
C GLY A 30 -6.57 -4.26 -18.36
N ALA A 31 -6.55 -4.89 -19.55
CA ALA A 31 -5.80 -6.13 -19.79
C ALA A 31 -4.31 -5.90 -20.08
N ARG A 32 -3.88 -4.67 -20.35
CA ARG A 32 -2.49 -4.38 -20.73
C ARG A 32 -1.60 -4.20 -19.52
N HIS A 33 -0.40 -4.81 -19.56
CA HIS A 33 0.65 -4.66 -18.57
C HIS A 33 1.81 -3.84 -19.15
N SER A 34 2.31 -2.87 -18.39
CA SER A 34 3.52 -2.11 -18.75
C SER A 34 4.77 -2.99 -18.68
N ALA A 35 5.89 -2.51 -19.24
CA ALA A 35 7.17 -3.23 -19.16
C ALA A 35 7.64 -3.39 -17.71
N VAL A 36 7.46 -2.35 -16.88
CA VAL A 36 7.82 -2.36 -15.45
C VAL A 36 6.97 -3.38 -14.69
N GLU A 37 5.67 -3.39 -14.89
CA GLU A 37 4.77 -4.38 -14.27
C GLU A 37 5.16 -5.81 -14.64
N ARG A 38 5.40 -6.06 -15.92
CA ARG A 38 5.85 -7.40 -16.37
C ARG A 38 7.16 -7.84 -15.73
N ALA A 39 8.10 -6.91 -15.54
CA ALA A 39 9.36 -7.20 -14.85
C ALA A 39 9.11 -7.58 -13.37
N ILE A 40 8.26 -6.84 -12.68
CA ILE A 40 7.88 -7.12 -11.29
C ILE A 40 7.14 -8.46 -11.18
N TYR A 41 6.15 -8.73 -12.03
CA TYR A 41 5.43 -10.01 -12.02
C TYR A 41 6.36 -11.20 -12.26
N ARG A 42 7.34 -11.04 -13.16
CA ARG A 42 8.35 -12.08 -13.42
C ARG A 42 9.22 -12.31 -12.19
N LEU A 43 9.68 -11.25 -11.54
CA LEU A 43 10.50 -11.32 -10.32
C LEU A 43 9.73 -12.00 -9.17
N LEU A 44 8.45 -11.70 -9.04
CA LEU A 44 7.58 -12.26 -7.99
C LEU A 44 7.01 -13.65 -8.35
N GLY A 45 7.23 -14.15 -9.57
CA GLY A 45 6.64 -15.41 -10.04
C GLY A 45 5.10 -15.37 -10.17
N VAL A 46 4.53 -14.17 -10.36
CA VAL A 46 3.08 -13.94 -10.42
C VAL A 46 2.58 -14.02 -11.86
N ARG A 47 1.45 -14.69 -12.06
CA ARG A 47 0.69 -14.68 -13.31
C ARG A 47 -0.47 -13.70 -13.18
N PRO A 48 -0.35 -12.47 -13.68
CA PRO A 48 -1.33 -11.40 -13.44
C PRO A 48 -2.69 -11.66 -14.10
N ASP A 49 -2.72 -12.47 -15.16
CA ASP A 49 -3.93 -12.79 -15.93
C ASP A 49 -4.80 -13.87 -15.28
N VAL A 50 -4.30 -14.54 -14.23
CA VAL A 50 -5.06 -15.57 -13.52
C VAL A 50 -5.88 -14.93 -12.41
N GLU A 51 -7.20 -14.93 -12.58
CA GLU A 51 -8.11 -14.47 -11.52
C GLU A 51 -8.13 -15.43 -10.33
N GLN A 52 -8.24 -14.87 -9.14
CA GLN A 52 -8.21 -15.58 -7.85
C GLN A 52 -9.60 -15.61 -7.23
N ARG A 53 -9.93 -16.76 -6.60
CA ARG A 53 -11.06 -16.84 -5.67
C ARG A 53 -10.74 -16.00 -4.42
N TRP A 54 -11.77 -15.55 -3.72
CA TRP A 54 -11.62 -14.68 -2.55
C TRP A 54 -10.62 -15.23 -1.50
N GLY A 55 -10.62 -16.55 -1.23
CA GLY A 55 -9.72 -17.16 -0.26
C GLY A 55 -8.25 -17.17 -0.70
N VAL A 56 -7.95 -17.23 -2.00
CA VAL A 56 -6.58 -17.11 -2.54
C VAL A 56 -6.13 -15.65 -2.46
N TYR A 57 -7.01 -14.73 -2.82
CA TYR A 57 -6.77 -13.30 -2.73
C TYR A 57 -6.47 -12.87 -1.28
N ALA A 58 -7.31 -13.29 -0.33
CA ALA A 58 -7.14 -13.01 1.09
C ALA A 58 -5.84 -13.58 1.65
N ARG A 59 -5.46 -14.80 1.28
CA ARG A 59 -4.17 -15.39 1.68
C ARG A 59 -2.98 -14.60 1.13
N GLY A 60 -3.05 -14.15 -0.11
CA GLY A 60 -2.02 -13.29 -0.70
C GLY A 60 -1.86 -11.98 0.09
N LEU A 61 -2.96 -11.33 0.41
CA LEU A 61 -2.99 -10.11 1.22
C LEU A 61 -2.42 -10.33 2.63
N LEU A 62 -2.88 -11.37 3.33
CA LEU A 62 -2.40 -11.66 4.69
C LEU A 62 -0.93 -12.05 4.72
N ALA A 63 -0.47 -12.86 3.76
CA ALA A 63 0.94 -13.23 3.64
C ALA A 63 1.82 -11.98 3.37
N PHE A 64 1.39 -11.12 2.45
CA PHE A 64 2.08 -9.87 2.16
C PHE A 64 2.14 -8.97 3.41
N SER A 65 1.04 -8.80 4.12
CA SER A 65 0.98 -8.00 5.35
C SER A 65 1.87 -8.57 6.45
N ALA A 66 1.85 -9.89 6.64
CA ALA A 66 2.70 -10.54 7.64
C ALA A 66 4.20 -10.36 7.33
N VAL A 67 4.61 -10.55 6.08
CA VAL A 67 6.00 -10.30 5.64
C VAL A 67 6.39 -8.83 5.84
N SER A 68 5.50 -7.91 5.50
CA SER A 68 5.73 -6.46 5.68
C SER A 68 5.90 -6.08 7.16
N ILE A 69 5.07 -6.64 8.05
CA ILE A 69 5.19 -6.43 9.51
C ILE A 69 6.54 -6.94 10.00
N LEU A 70 6.91 -8.18 9.65
CA LEU A 70 8.18 -8.77 10.08
C LEU A 70 9.38 -8.00 9.54
N PHE A 71 9.32 -7.59 8.27
CA PHE A 71 10.37 -6.77 7.65
C PHE A 71 10.54 -5.43 8.37
N LEU A 72 9.44 -4.69 8.56
CA LEU A 72 9.50 -3.38 9.20
C LEU A 72 9.88 -3.47 10.68
N TYR A 73 9.41 -4.49 11.38
CA TYR A 73 9.84 -4.78 12.74
C TYR A 73 11.34 -5.07 12.80
N GLY A 74 11.83 -5.98 11.95
CA GLY A 74 13.24 -6.35 11.89
C GLY A 74 14.15 -5.16 11.55
N LEU A 75 13.73 -4.33 10.59
CA LEU A 75 14.46 -3.12 10.20
C LEU A 75 14.64 -2.14 11.36
N GLN A 76 13.62 -1.95 12.17
CA GLN A 76 13.65 -1.10 13.37
C GLN A 76 14.53 -1.70 14.50
N ARG A 77 14.45 -3.01 14.68
CA ARG A 77 15.23 -3.71 15.73
C ARG A 77 16.72 -3.81 15.41
N LEU A 78 17.07 -3.77 14.12
CA LEU A 78 18.44 -3.89 13.64
C LEU A 78 19.05 -2.55 13.21
N GLN A 79 18.36 -1.42 13.42
CA GLN A 79 18.82 -0.12 12.89
C GLN A 79 20.21 0.28 13.36
N ASP A 80 20.61 -0.08 14.59
CA ASP A 80 21.93 0.21 15.15
C ASP A 80 23.08 -0.47 14.40
N LYS A 81 22.78 -1.55 13.66
CA LYS A 81 23.73 -2.33 12.83
C LYS A 81 23.69 -1.94 11.37
N LEU A 82 22.77 -1.06 10.98
CA LEU A 82 22.56 -0.66 9.60
C LEU A 82 23.19 0.72 9.34
N PHE A 83 23.50 0.99 8.09
CA PHE A 83 23.94 2.32 7.66
C PHE A 83 22.82 3.36 7.83
N LEU A 84 23.19 4.64 7.94
CA LEU A 84 22.28 5.76 8.15
C LEU A 84 21.43 5.66 9.44
N SER A 85 21.93 4.97 10.44
CA SER A 85 21.28 4.84 11.75
C SER A 85 21.35 6.10 12.61
N LEU A 86 22.20 7.09 12.24
CA LEU A 86 22.47 8.33 13.01
C LEU A 86 23.02 8.07 14.43
N GLY A 87 23.59 6.88 14.67
CA GLY A 87 24.05 6.49 15.98
C GLY A 87 22.92 6.10 16.97
N LEU A 88 21.68 6.00 16.46
CA LEU A 88 20.54 5.58 17.28
C LEU A 88 20.61 4.08 17.57
N GLY A 89 20.25 3.71 18.80
CA GLY A 89 20.11 2.32 19.22
C GLY A 89 18.90 1.62 18.61
N PRO A 90 18.73 0.29 18.85
CA PRO A 90 17.57 -0.44 18.37
C PRO A 90 16.27 0.13 18.95
N VAL A 91 15.24 0.26 18.12
CA VAL A 91 13.92 0.72 18.58
C VAL A 91 13.35 -0.28 19.61
N PRO A 92 12.80 0.14 20.76
CA PRO A 92 12.22 -0.76 21.74
C PRO A 92 11.17 -1.70 21.14
N ASP A 93 11.11 -2.94 21.63
CA ASP A 93 10.27 -4.01 21.06
C ASP A 93 8.82 -3.61 20.84
N HIS A 94 8.19 -3.07 21.88
CA HIS A 94 6.79 -2.67 21.86
C HIS A 94 6.53 -1.51 20.87
N ILE A 95 7.47 -0.55 20.75
CA ILE A 95 7.37 0.55 19.79
C ILE A 95 7.57 0.02 18.38
N ALA A 96 8.58 -0.83 18.15
CA ALA A 96 8.87 -1.40 16.83
C ALA A 96 7.69 -2.25 16.32
N TRP A 97 7.10 -3.07 17.19
CA TRP A 97 5.93 -3.88 16.84
C TRP A 97 4.71 -3.01 16.53
N ASN A 98 4.40 -2.08 17.43
CA ASN A 98 3.32 -1.13 17.26
C ASN A 98 3.43 -0.34 15.96
N THR A 99 4.61 0.20 15.66
CA THR A 99 4.90 0.93 14.43
C THR A 99 4.71 0.04 13.20
N ALA A 100 5.27 -1.18 13.22
CA ALA A 100 5.16 -2.10 12.09
C ALA A 100 3.69 -2.43 11.76
N VAL A 101 2.89 -2.75 12.77
CA VAL A 101 1.46 -3.01 12.58
C VAL A 101 0.72 -1.75 12.08
N SER A 102 0.98 -0.60 12.69
CA SER A 102 0.35 0.67 12.33
C SER A 102 0.59 1.05 10.87
N PHE A 103 1.83 0.97 10.39
CA PHE A 103 2.17 1.33 9.02
C PHE A 103 1.69 0.30 7.99
N VAL A 104 1.72 -0.99 8.32
CA VAL A 104 1.22 -2.04 7.40
C VAL A 104 -0.29 -2.01 7.26
N THR A 105 -1.02 -1.63 8.30
CA THR A 105 -2.47 -1.45 8.26
C THR A 105 -2.91 -0.08 7.74
N ASN A 106 -1.98 0.76 7.31
CA ASN A 106 -2.20 2.11 6.80
C ASN A 106 -2.90 3.05 7.81
N THR A 107 -2.67 2.83 9.09
CA THR A 107 -3.17 3.69 10.17
C THR A 107 -2.21 4.84 10.46
N ASN A 108 -0.92 4.56 10.40
CA ASN A 108 0.22 5.51 10.46
C ASN A 108 0.31 6.34 11.75
N TRP A 109 -0.34 5.94 12.83
CA TRP A 109 -0.16 6.60 14.12
C TRP A 109 1.15 6.15 14.79
N GLN A 110 1.76 7.07 15.52
CA GLN A 110 3.10 6.93 16.07
C GLN A 110 3.11 7.23 17.56
N ALA A 111 3.73 6.35 18.34
CA ALA A 111 3.98 6.52 19.79
C ALA A 111 5.42 6.98 20.06
N TYR A 112 6.07 7.66 19.10
CA TYR A 112 7.46 8.10 19.16
C TYR A 112 7.67 9.36 18.32
N SER A 113 8.79 10.03 18.51
CA SER A 113 9.26 11.10 17.63
C SER A 113 10.25 10.50 16.61
N GLY A 114 9.94 10.61 15.32
CA GLY A 114 10.72 9.99 14.25
C GLY A 114 12.18 10.47 14.24
N GLU A 115 12.39 11.75 14.47
CA GLU A 115 13.70 12.40 14.40
C GLU A 115 14.68 11.90 15.49
N SER A 116 14.16 11.48 16.63
CA SER A 116 14.97 11.03 17.76
C SER A 116 14.99 9.51 17.96
N THR A 117 14.13 8.77 17.24
CA THR A 117 13.96 7.32 17.45
C THR A 117 14.37 6.49 16.25
N MET A 118 14.21 7.02 15.04
CA MET A 118 14.38 6.27 13.80
C MET A 118 15.49 6.86 12.92
N GLY A 119 16.46 6.02 12.56
CA GLY A 119 17.50 6.38 11.59
C GLY A 119 16.92 6.61 10.18
N HIS A 120 17.67 7.29 9.33
CA HIS A 120 17.21 7.63 7.97
C HIS A 120 16.83 6.39 7.15
N LEU A 121 17.59 5.31 7.27
CA LEU A 121 17.26 4.07 6.53
C LEU A 121 15.89 3.52 6.92
N VAL A 122 15.57 3.51 8.23
CA VAL A 122 14.27 3.04 8.73
C VAL A 122 13.15 3.94 8.23
N GLN A 123 13.35 5.26 8.27
CA GLN A 123 12.34 6.21 7.81
C GLN A 123 12.11 6.11 6.29
N MET A 124 13.18 6.04 5.48
CA MET A 124 13.07 6.01 4.01
C MET A 124 12.65 4.65 3.47
N SER A 125 13.39 3.59 3.81
CA SER A 125 13.16 2.24 3.26
C SER A 125 12.10 1.45 4.02
N GLY A 126 11.79 1.83 5.25
CA GLY A 126 10.75 1.24 6.06
C GLY A 126 9.45 2.04 5.97
N LEU A 127 9.39 3.15 6.70
CA LEU A 127 8.14 3.88 6.90
C LEU A 127 7.58 4.48 5.62
N ALA A 128 8.40 5.21 4.84
CA ALA A 128 7.95 5.84 3.60
C ALA A 128 7.50 4.80 2.56
N VAL A 129 8.28 3.74 2.34
CA VAL A 129 7.89 2.65 1.43
C VAL A 129 6.59 2.01 1.90
N GLN A 130 6.45 1.75 3.21
CA GLN A 130 5.25 1.12 3.73
C GLN A 130 4.00 2.00 3.60
N ASN A 131 4.12 3.33 3.71
CA ASN A 131 3.02 4.25 3.45
C ASN A 131 2.45 4.10 2.04
N PHE A 132 3.31 3.97 1.03
CA PHE A 132 2.88 3.71 -0.34
C PHE A 132 2.23 2.34 -0.51
N VAL A 133 2.91 1.33 -0.03
CA VAL A 133 2.49 -0.05 -0.26
C VAL A 133 1.23 -0.40 0.51
N SER A 134 1.07 0.08 1.74
CA SER A 134 -0.16 -0.14 2.52
C SER A 134 -1.37 0.58 1.92
N ALA A 135 -1.19 1.78 1.35
CA ALA A 135 -2.25 2.46 0.60
C ALA A 135 -2.66 1.65 -0.64
N ALA A 136 -1.69 1.08 -1.38
CA ALA A 136 -1.98 0.20 -2.52
C ALA A 136 -2.72 -1.08 -2.10
N VAL A 137 -2.40 -1.65 -0.93
CA VAL A 137 -3.15 -2.79 -0.35
C VAL A 137 -4.60 -2.39 -0.06
N GLY A 138 -4.82 -1.23 0.55
CA GLY A 138 -6.17 -0.70 0.80
C GLY A 138 -6.98 -0.54 -0.48
N MET A 139 -6.37 0.01 -1.54
CA MET A 139 -7.02 0.11 -2.85
C MET A 139 -7.32 -1.26 -3.47
N ALA A 140 -6.41 -2.22 -3.36
CA ALA A 140 -6.62 -3.58 -3.85
C ALA A 140 -7.81 -4.25 -3.16
N VAL A 141 -7.95 -4.09 -1.82
CA VAL A 141 -9.11 -4.57 -1.06
C VAL A 141 -10.40 -3.89 -1.52
N ALA A 142 -10.40 -2.57 -1.68
CA ALA A 142 -11.56 -1.83 -2.15
C ALA A 142 -12.03 -2.30 -3.53
N ILE A 143 -11.11 -2.50 -4.48
CA ILE A 143 -11.42 -3.01 -5.82
C ILE A 143 -11.93 -4.45 -5.79
N ALA A 144 -11.35 -5.31 -4.95
CA ALA A 144 -11.84 -6.67 -4.75
C ALA A 144 -13.28 -6.68 -4.22
N LEU A 145 -13.59 -5.80 -3.26
CA LEU A 145 -14.93 -5.61 -2.71
C LEU A 145 -15.92 -5.13 -3.79
N VAL A 146 -15.55 -4.10 -4.55
CA VAL A 146 -16.37 -3.60 -5.68
C VAL A 146 -16.65 -4.69 -6.70
N ARG A 147 -15.63 -5.50 -7.06
CA ARG A 147 -15.83 -6.64 -7.97
C ARG A 147 -16.76 -7.69 -7.38
N GLY A 148 -16.65 -7.98 -6.08
CA GLY A 148 -17.52 -8.90 -5.38
C GLY A 148 -18.99 -8.49 -5.43
N PHE A 149 -19.30 -7.20 -5.32
CA PHE A 149 -20.67 -6.68 -5.44
C PHE A 149 -21.16 -6.56 -6.89
N ALA A 150 -20.27 -6.14 -7.81
CA ALA A 150 -20.66 -5.85 -9.19
C ALA A 150 -20.78 -7.10 -10.06
N ARG A 151 -20.00 -8.15 -9.80
CA ARG A 151 -19.96 -9.37 -10.59
C ARG A 151 -20.94 -10.42 -10.03
N ARG A 152 -22.15 -10.46 -10.56
CA ARG A 152 -23.13 -11.48 -10.19
C ARG A 152 -22.69 -12.85 -10.72
N GLY A 153 -22.61 -13.86 -9.84
CA GLY A 153 -22.30 -15.26 -10.22
C GLY A 153 -20.83 -15.56 -10.52
N SER A 154 -19.91 -14.62 -10.30
CA SER A 154 -18.47 -14.87 -10.43
C SER A 154 -17.89 -15.37 -9.10
N GLU A 155 -17.12 -16.47 -9.13
CA GLU A 155 -16.37 -16.95 -7.97
C GLU A 155 -15.02 -16.25 -7.77
N THR A 156 -14.63 -15.37 -8.70
CA THR A 156 -13.32 -14.71 -8.71
C THR A 156 -13.45 -13.19 -8.52
N ILE A 157 -12.48 -12.60 -7.84
CA ILE A 157 -12.47 -11.17 -7.48
C ILE A 157 -11.25 -10.40 -8.00
N GLY A 158 -10.50 -11.01 -8.92
CA GLY A 158 -9.30 -10.45 -9.52
C GLY A 158 -8.02 -11.12 -9.02
N ASN A 159 -6.89 -10.41 -9.07
CA ASN A 159 -5.59 -10.92 -8.63
C ASN A 159 -4.93 -9.91 -7.71
N PHE A 160 -4.70 -10.29 -6.45
CA PHE A 160 -4.14 -9.42 -5.42
C PHE A 160 -2.82 -8.76 -5.83
N TRP A 161 -1.89 -9.55 -6.37
CA TRP A 161 -0.58 -9.05 -6.76
C TRP A 161 -0.64 -8.07 -7.94
N ALA A 162 -1.52 -8.37 -8.91
CA ALA A 162 -1.74 -7.48 -10.04
C ALA A 162 -2.38 -6.17 -9.59
N ASP A 163 -3.35 -6.23 -8.69
CA ASP A 163 -4.03 -5.04 -8.15
C ASP A 163 -3.06 -4.19 -7.31
N LEU A 164 -2.24 -4.83 -6.46
CA LEU A 164 -1.21 -4.16 -5.66
C LEU A 164 -0.21 -3.40 -6.55
N VAL A 165 0.36 -4.07 -7.54
CA VAL A 165 1.38 -3.49 -8.44
C VAL A 165 0.78 -2.37 -9.29
N ARG A 166 -0.42 -2.55 -9.85
CA ARG A 166 -1.11 -1.52 -10.63
C ARG A 166 -1.45 -0.29 -9.80
N GLY A 167 -2.00 -0.50 -8.60
CA GLY A 167 -2.30 0.59 -7.67
C GLY A 167 -1.06 1.41 -7.33
N THR A 168 0.04 0.74 -7.03
CA THR A 168 1.31 1.41 -6.74
C THR A 168 1.84 2.19 -7.94
N ILE A 169 1.97 1.55 -9.11
CA ILE A 169 2.71 2.14 -10.26
C ILE A 169 1.85 3.12 -11.07
N ARG A 170 0.56 2.84 -11.23
CA ARG A 170 -0.29 3.63 -12.13
C ARG A 170 -1.15 4.67 -11.43
N ILE A 171 -1.29 4.59 -10.11
CA ILE A 171 -2.12 5.52 -9.34
C ILE A 171 -1.26 6.29 -8.35
N LEU A 172 -0.67 5.59 -7.37
CA LEU A 172 0.02 6.27 -6.27
C LEU A 172 1.31 6.95 -6.72
N LEU A 173 2.15 6.26 -7.48
CA LEU A 173 3.43 6.80 -7.90
C LEU A 173 3.30 8.04 -8.79
N PRO A 174 2.43 8.10 -9.83
CA PRO A 174 2.23 9.32 -10.58
C PRO A 174 1.75 10.50 -9.73
N ILE A 175 0.78 10.26 -8.82
CA ILE A 175 0.26 11.33 -7.93
C ILE A 175 1.33 11.86 -6.97
N ALA A 176 2.32 11.05 -6.62
CA ALA A 176 3.38 11.45 -5.69
C ALA A 176 4.57 12.15 -6.37
N LEU A 177 4.67 12.07 -7.70
CA LEU A 177 5.75 12.67 -8.48
C LEU A 177 5.33 13.99 -9.15
N ASP A 178 4.03 14.30 -9.19
CA ASP A 178 3.47 15.57 -9.64
C ASP A 178 3.45 16.59 -8.49
#